data_18596ad525c2d8a4eec9fb5b55549367
#
_entry.id   18596ad525c2d8a4eec9fb5b55549367
#
_cell.length_a   1.000
_cell.length_b   1.000
_cell.length_c   1.000
_cell.angle_alpha   90.00
_cell.angle_beta   90.00
_cell.angle_gamma   90.00
#
_symmetry.space_group_name_H-M   'P 1'
#
loop_
_entity.id
_entity.type
_entity.pdbx_description
1 polymer ?
#
loop_
_entity_poly.entity_id
_entity_poly.type
_entity_poly.pdbx_seq_one_letter_code
_entity_poly.pdbx_strand_id
1 'polypeptide(L)'
;MVTYYDYLRGILKKVQTAYNTLEKLEDKPGDLEIIKKEILKIRGFFHVFINKTDNEKNQISDFSDLRSKFEYYLDTYSFEKEIETMAPLYSDDSHRLKNIRLKIIESLSDKKLMDDIEYMLDKM
;
A
#
# COMPACT_ATOMS: atom_id res chain seq x y z
N MET A 1 -24.00 -8.47 -9.60
CA MET A 1 -23.99 -7.17 -8.90
C MET A 1 -22.89 -7.15 -7.85
N VAL A 2 -22.11 -6.08 -7.82
CA VAL A 2 -21.03 -5.94 -6.83
C VAL A 2 -21.60 -5.39 -5.55
N THR A 3 -21.40 -6.10 -4.45
CA THR A 3 -21.84 -5.64 -3.13
C THR A 3 -20.79 -4.67 -2.56
N TYR A 4 -21.16 -3.99 -1.50
CA TYR A 4 -20.25 -3.14 -0.75
C TYR A 4 -19.02 -3.93 -0.28
N TYR A 5 -19.24 -5.13 0.27
CA TYR A 5 -18.14 -5.98 0.73
C TYR A 5 -17.25 -6.46 -0.42
N ASP A 6 -17.85 -6.81 -1.55
CA ASP A 6 -17.08 -7.20 -2.73
C ASP A 6 -16.18 -6.08 -3.21
N TYR A 7 -16.68 -4.85 -3.17
CA TYR A 7 -15.92 -3.68 -3.56
C TYR A 7 -14.71 -3.48 -2.63
N LEU A 8 -14.94 -3.51 -1.31
CA LEU A 8 -13.85 -3.36 -0.34
C LEU A 8 -12.84 -4.50 -0.44
N ARG A 9 -13.34 -5.72 -0.62
CA ARG A 9 -12.48 -6.88 -0.83
C ARG A 9 -11.57 -6.70 -2.04
N GLY A 10 -12.13 -6.18 -3.13
CA GLY A 10 -11.36 -5.89 -4.33
C GLY A 10 -10.25 -4.90 -4.09
N ILE A 11 -10.53 -3.85 -3.30
CA ILE A 11 -9.54 -2.84 -2.93
C ILE A 11 -8.39 -3.50 -2.15
N LEU A 12 -8.72 -4.28 -1.13
CA LEU A 12 -7.71 -4.94 -0.29
C LEU A 12 -6.86 -5.92 -1.09
N LYS A 13 -7.47 -6.65 -2.02
CA LYS A 13 -6.72 -7.55 -2.91
C LYS A 13 -5.74 -6.81 -3.81
N LYS A 14 -6.15 -5.63 -4.29
CA LYS A 14 -5.28 -4.79 -5.12
C LYS A 14 -4.08 -4.26 -4.32
N VAL A 15 -4.29 -3.95 -3.04
CA VAL A 15 -3.19 -3.57 -2.15
C VAL A 15 -2.21 -4.73 -2.01
N GLN A 16 -2.70 -5.95 -1.78
CA GLN A 16 -1.84 -7.13 -1.68
C GLN A 16 -1.06 -7.36 -2.98
N THR A 17 -1.71 -7.21 -4.10
CA THR A 17 -1.06 -7.41 -5.41
C THR A 17 0.07 -6.40 -5.61
N ALA A 18 -0.17 -5.13 -5.27
CA ALA A 18 0.86 -4.10 -5.37
C ALA A 18 2.03 -4.38 -4.43
N TYR A 19 1.73 -4.80 -3.21
CA TYR A 19 2.76 -5.17 -2.24
C TYR A 19 3.62 -6.33 -2.76
N ASN A 20 2.98 -7.37 -3.30
CA ASN A 20 3.69 -8.51 -3.86
C ASN A 20 4.56 -8.10 -5.04
N THR A 21 4.10 -7.17 -5.86
CA THR A 21 4.92 -6.64 -6.96
C THR A 21 6.19 -6.00 -6.42
N LEU A 22 6.07 -5.19 -5.35
CA LEU A 22 7.24 -4.56 -4.72
C LEU A 22 8.22 -5.60 -4.18
N GLU A 23 7.71 -6.68 -3.60
CA GLU A 23 8.56 -7.74 -3.06
C GLU A 23 9.34 -8.49 -4.15
N LYS A 24 8.77 -8.62 -5.34
CA LYS A 24 9.34 -9.40 -6.43
C LYS A 24 10.31 -8.65 -7.31
N LEU A 25 10.43 -7.35 -7.15
CA LEU A 25 11.35 -6.54 -7.97
C LEU A 25 12.81 -6.93 -7.66
N GLU A 26 13.65 -6.86 -8.70
CA GLU A 26 15.03 -7.31 -8.63
C GLU A 26 16.05 -6.17 -8.55
N ASP A 27 15.57 -4.96 -8.34
CA ASP A 27 16.40 -3.75 -8.17
C ASP A 27 17.26 -3.44 -9.43
N LYS A 28 16.63 -3.58 -10.57
CA LYS A 28 17.26 -3.35 -11.88
C LYS A 28 16.78 -2.03 -12.49
N PRO A 29 17.48 -1.52 -13.51
CA PRO A 29 17.06 -0.30 -14.21
C PRO A 29 15.60 -0.39 -14.65
N GLY A 30 14.84 0.68 -14.42
CA GLY A 30 13.42 0.73 -14.70
C GLY A 30 12.54 0.43 -13.49
N ASP A 31 13.07 -0.20 -12.45
CA ASP A 31 12.29 -0.57 -11.28
C ASP A 31 11.82 0.64 -10.47
N LEU A 32 12.53 1.77 -10.52
CA LEU A 32 12.11 2.95 -9.78
C LEU A 32 10.73 3.45 -10.23
N GLU A 33 10.46 3.41 -11.53
CA GLU A 33 9.14 3.78 -12.06
C GLU A 33 8.05 2.82 -11.58
N ILE A 34 8.38 1.54 -11.49
CA ILE A 34 7.45 0.53 -10.97
C ILE A 34 7.18 0.78 -9.49
N ILE A 35 8.23 1.04 -8.69
CA ILE A 35 8.10 1.35 -7.27
C ILE A 35 7.20 2.56 -7.08
N LYS A 36 7.45 3.63 -7.82
CA LYS A 36 6.65 4.86 -7.77
C LYS A 36 5.19 4.56 -8.07
N LYS A 37 4.92 3.84 -9.13
CA LYS A 37 3.57 3.49 -9.56
C LYS A 37 2.84 2.66 -8.50
N GLU A 38 3.52 1.65 -7.95
CA GLU A 38 2.89 0.76 -6.99
C GLU A 38 2.60 1.45 -5.66
N ILE A 39 3.50 2.29 -5.16
CA ILE A 39 3.24 3.01 -3.92
C ILE A 39 2.10 4.03 -4.09
N LEU A 40 2.01 4.67 -5.24
CA LEU A 40 0.90 5.59 -5.52
C LEU A 40 -0.43 4.85 -5.56
N LYS A 41 -0.46 3.65 -6.14
CA LYS A 41 -1.67 2.81 -6.14
C LYS A 41 -2.08 2.45 -4.73
N ILE A 42 -1.14 1.99 -3.91
CA ILE A 42 -1.42 1.59 -2.53
C ILE A 42 -2.01 2.76 -1.75
N ARG A 43 -1.40 3.94 -1.85
CA ARG A 43 -1.91 5.13 -1.17
C ARG A 43 -3.31 5.49 -1.66
N GLY A 44 -3.55 5.40 -2.95
CA GLY A 44 -4.86 5.65 -3.53
C GLY A 44 -5.92 4.67 -3.01
N PHE A 45 -5.58 3.40 -2.92
CA PHE A 45 -6.50 2.38 -2.39
C PHE A 45 -6.80 2.62 -0.92
N PHE A 46 -5.81 3.06 -0.13
CA PHE A 46 -6.04 3.41 1.27
C PHE A 46 -7.04 4.56 1.38
N HIS A 47 -6.89 5.60 0.56
CA HIS A 47 -7.84 6.73 0.54
C HIS A 47 -9.24 6.28 0.16
N VAL A 48 -9.38 5.42 -0.84
CA VAL A 48 -10.67 4.91 -1.28
C VAL A 48 -11.32 4.10 -0.15
N PHE A 49 -10.56 3.24 0.51
CA PHE A 49 -11.07 2.44 1.62
C PHE A 49 -11.55 3.32 2.77
N ILE A 50 -10.76 4.33 3.13
CA ILE A 50 -11.12 5.29 4.18
C ILE A 50 -12.43 5.98 3.82
N ASN A 51 -12.53 6.50 2.60
CA ASN A 51 -13.73 7.22 2.17
C ASN A 51 -14.97 6.33 2.15
N LYS A 52 -14.83 5.08 1.73
CA LYS A 52 -15.95 4.15 1.64
C LYS A 52 -16.41 3.65 2.99
N THR A 53 -15.54 3.66 4.00
CA THR A 53 -15.89 3.18 5.34
C THR A 53 -16.20 4.31 6.31
N ASP A 54 -16.00 5.56 5.91
CA ASP A 54 -16.11 6.72 6.79
C ASP A 54 -17.53 6.99 7.30
N ASN A 55 -18.54 6.76 6.48
CA ASN A 55 -19.93 7.06 6.80
C ASN A 55 -20.75 5.85 7.20
N GLU A 56 -20.12 4.79 7.56
CA GLU A 56 -20.80 3.55 7.82
C GLU A 56 -21.49 3.53 9.15
N LYS A 57 -22.79 3.22 9.11
CA LYS A 57 -23.59 3.08 10.32
C LYS A 57 -23.53 1.69 10.90
N ASN A 58 -23.17 0.70 10.10
CA ASN A 58 -23.16 -0.70 10.50
C ASN A 58 -21.79 -1.32 10.30
N GLN A 59 -20.78 -0.61 10.72
CA GLN A 59 -19.44 -1.07 10.49
C GLN A 59 -19.10 -2.30 11.29
N ILE A 60 -18.45 -3.21 10.62
CA ILE A 60 -17.71 -4.24 11.29
C ILE A 60 -16.55 -3.51 11.98
N SER A 61 -16.37 -3.75 13.29
CA SER A 61 -15.32 -3.07 14.05
C SER A 61 -13.93 -3.25 13.43
N ASP A 62 -13.69 -4.38 12.76
CA ASP A 62 -12.42 -4.66 12.09
C ASP A 62 -12.16 -3.68 10.94
N PHE A 63 -13.20 -3.21 10.24
CA PHE A 63 -13.03 -2.19 9.20
C PHE A 63 -12.58 -0.86 9.80
N SER A 64 -13.10 -0.52 10.98
CA SER A 64 -12.70 0.70 11.67
C SER A 64 -11.22 0.64 12.08
N ASP A 65 -10.77 -0.50 12.59
CA ASP A 65 -9.38 -0.70 12.95
C ASP A 65 -8.46 -0.60 11.73
N LEU A 66 -8.84 -1.25 10.64
CA LEU A 66 -8.06 -1.22 9.41
C LEU A 66 -8.02 0.19 8.82
N ARG A 67 -9.17 0.89 8.83
CA ARG A 67 -9.22 2.28 8.40
C ARG A 67 -8.26 3.15 9.20
N SER A 68 -8.23 2.99 10.52
CA SER A 68 -7.33 3.74 11.39
C SER A 68 -5.86 3.48 11.04
N LYS A 69 -5.53 2.24 10.71
CA LYS A 69 -4.16 1.89 10.29
C LYS A 69 -3.80 2.51 8.95
N PHE A 70 -4.76 2.57 8.02
CA PHE A 70 -4.53 3.23 6.74
C PHE A 70 -4.32 4.73 6.93
N GLU A 71 -5.13 5.37 7.78
CA GLU A 71 -4.96 6.79 8.10
C GLU A 71 -3.59 7.05 8.73
N TYR A 72 -3.19 6.21 9.68
CA TYR A 72 -1.88 6.30 10.29
C TYR A 72 -0.77 6.18 9.25
N TYR A 73 -0.88 5.23 8.32
CA TYR A 73 0.11 5.04 7.28
C TYR A 73 0.24 6.28 6.40
N LEU A 74 -0.89 6.81 5.95
CA LEU A 74 -0.90 7.98 5.08
C LEU A 74 -0.30 9.22 5.76
N ASP A 75 -0.51 9.35 7.06
CA ASP A 75 0.01 10.48 7.84
C ASP A 75 1.49 10.30 8.19
N THR A 76 1.95 9.07 8.35
CA THR A 76 3.30 8.78 8.86
C THR A 76 4.33 8.61 7.75
N TYR A 77 3.95 7.98 6.64
CA TYR A 77 4.89 7.58 5.60
C TYR A 77 4.65 8.32 4.29
N SER A 78 5.73 8.81 3.70
CA SER A 78 5.70 9.38 2.36
C SER A 78 7.09 9.17 1.74
N PHE A 79 7.11 8.58 0.56
CA PHE A 79 8.34 8.28 -0.16
C PHE A 79 8.49 9.08 -1.45
N GLU A 80 7.50 9.92 -1.75
CA GLU A 80 7.46 10.67 -3.00
C GLU A 80 8.72 11.52 -3.20
N LYS A 81 9.11 12.25 -2.18
CA LYS A 81 10.27 13.13 -2.24
C LYS A 81 11.57 12.37 -2.43
N GLU A 82 11.71 11.24 -1.74
CA GLU A 82 12.89 10.38 -1.90
C GLU A 82 12.98 9.83 -3.31
N ILE A 83 11.86 9.39 -3.86
CA ILE A 83 11.78 8.85 -5.22
C ILE A 83 12.13 9.95 -6.23
N GLU A 84 11.57 11.14 -6.07
CA GLU A 84 11.86 12.28 -6.95
C GLU A 84 13.34 12.67 -6.92
N THR A 85 13.95 12.61 -5.75
CA THR A 85 15.37 12.90 -5.60
C THR A 85 16.24 11.85 -6.28
N MET A 86 15.84 10.58 -6.21
CA MET A 86 16.57 9.49 -6.85
C MET A 86 16.48 9.49 -8.36
N ALA A 87 15.34 9.89 -8.91
CA ALA A 87 15.04 9.71 -10.32
C ALA A 87 16.09 10.26 -11.28
N PRO A 88 16.59 11.48 -11.11
CA PRO A 88 17.56 12.03 -12.09
C PRO A 88 18.96 11.47 -12.01
N LEU A 89 19.37 10.93 -10.84
CA LEU A 89 20.77 10.56 -10.63
C LEU A 89 20.98 9.09 -10.29
N TYR A 90 20.02 8.46 -9.66
CA TYR A 90 20.20 7.14 -9.06
C TYR A 90 19.15 6.12 -9.48
N SER A 91 18.42 6.39 -10.56
CA SER A 91 17.34 5.51 -11.01
C SER A 91 17.82 4.12 -11.41
N ASP A 92 19.11 3.99 -11.78
CA ASP A 92 19.70 2.72 -12.21
C ASP A 92 20.62 2.11 -11.14
N ASP A 93 20.76 2.76 -10.00
CA ASP A 93 21.63 2.28 -8.92
C ASP A 93 20.90 1.18 -8.12
N SER A 94 21.32 -0.07 -8.33
CA SER A 94 20.65 -1.22 -7.73
C SER A 94 20.65 -1.18 -6.20
N HIS A 95 21.69 -0.66 -5.58
CA HIS A 95 21.78 -0.55 -4.13
C HIS A 95 20.73 0.43 -3.59
N ARG A 96 20.60 1.58 -4.22
CA ARG A 96 19.62 2.60 -3.82
C ARG A 96 18.19 2.16 -4.12
N LEU A 97 17.99 1.46 -5.25
CA LEU A 97 16.69 0.87 -5.57
C LEU A 97 16.26 -0.13 -4.51
N LYS A 98 17.18 -0.99 -4.11
CA LYS A 98 16.92 -1.96 -3.06
C LYS A 98 16.57 -1.27 -1.74
N ASN A 99 17.32 -0.23 -1.37
CA ASN A 99 17.09 0.48 -0.12
C ASN A 99 15.71 1.12 -0.06
N ILE A 100 15.28 1.83 -1.11
CA ILE A 100 13.97 2.48 -1.12
C ILE A 100 12.85 1.43 -1.15
N ARG A 101 13.03 0.37 -1.94
CA ARG A 101 12.06 -0.72 -2.02
C ARG A 101 11.86 -1.37 -0.65
N LEU A 102 12.94 -1.72 0.04
CA LEU A 102 12.86 -2.34 1.37
C LEU A 102 12.26 -1.40 2.40
N LYS A 103 12.56 -0.12 2.34
CA LYS A 103 11.93 0.88 3.21
C LYS A 103 10.42 0.90 3.05
N ILE A 104 9.94 0.86 1.82
CA ILE A 104 8.51 0.87 1.52
C ILE A 104 7.87 -0.41 2.03
N ILE A 105 8.47 -1.56 1.75
CA ILE A 105 7.97 -2.86 2.23
C ILE A 105 7.90 -2.87 3.75
N GLU A 106 8.94 -2.41 4.40
CA GLU A 106 9.00 -2.34 5.87
C GLU A 106 7.91 -1.43 6.43
N SER A 107 7.68 -0.28 5.79
CA SER A 107 6.62 0.64 6.21
C SER A 107 5.24 0.00 6.12
N LEU A 108 5.00 -0.79 5.07
CA LEU A 108 3.72 -1.49 4.88
C LEU A 108 3.54 -2.65 5.86
N SER A 109 4.63 -3.14 6.45
CA SER A 109 4.58 -4.19 7.47
C SER A 109 4.43 -3.62 8.88
N ASP A 110 4.57 -2.29 9.02
CA ASP A 110 4.45 -1.64 10.32
C ASP A 110 3.06 -1.87 10.90
N LYS A 111 3.00 -2.07 12.22
CA LYS A 111 1.75 -2.33 12.95
C LYS A 111 0.95 -3.50 12.38
N LYS A 112 1.63 -4.42 11.72
CA LYS A 112 1.00 -5.63 11.14
C LYS A 112 -0.05 -5.28 10.09
N LEU A 113 0.15 -4.19 9.36
CA LEU A 113 -0.83 -3.70 8.40
C LEU A 113 -1.16 -4.75 7.34
N MET A 114 -0.15 -5.35 6.71
CA MET A 114 -0.40 -6.36 5.67
C MET A 114 -1.01 -7.63 6.23
N ASP A 115 -0.62 -8.02 7.45
CA ASP A 115 -1.22 -9.17 8.13
C ASP A 115 -2.70 -8.93 8.41
N ASP A 116 -3.06 -7.71 8.80
CA ASP A 116 -4.46 -7.36 9.06
C ASP A 116 -5.29 -7.35 7.78
N ILE A 117 -4.71 -6.93 6.67
CA ILE A 117 -5.38 -6.99 5.37
C ILE A 117 -5.69 -8.45 5.02
N GLU A 118 -4.72 -9.34 5.16
CA GLU A 118 -4.90 -10.75 4.90
C GLU A 118 -5.98 -11.36 5.80
N TYR A 119 -5.92 -11.04 7.09
CA TYR A 119 -6.92 -11.49 8.07
C TYR A 119 -8.32 -11.05 7.67
N MET A 120 -8.46 -9.78 7.28
CA MET A 120 -9.74 -9.23 6.85
C MET A 120 -10.27 -9.94 5.60
N LEU A 121 -9.38 -10.20 4.63
CA LEU A 121 -9.77 -10.90 3.41
C LEU A 121 -10.25 -12.32 3.69
N ASP A 122 -9.64 -13.00 4.65
CA ASP A 122 -10.05 -14.34 5.03
C ASP A 122 -11.43 -14.36 5.69
N LYS A 123 -11.81 -13.26 6.34
CA LYS A 123 -13.14 -13.13 6.98
C LYS A 123 -14.24 -12.73 6.00
N MET A 124 -13.87 -12.14 4.91
CA MET A 124 -14.81 -11.67 3.90
C MET A 124 -15.16 -12.80 2.92
#